data_8a14753dc0e614362cebb16d11a55be3
#
_entry.id   8a14753dc0e614362cebb16d11a55be3
#
_cell.length_a   1.000
_cell.length_b   1.000
_cell.length_c   1.000
_cell.angle_alpha   90.00
_cell.angle_beta   90.00
_cell.angle_gamma   90.00
#
_symmetry.space_group_name_H-M   'P 1'
#
loop_
_entity.id
_entity.type
_entity.pdbx_description
1 polymer ?
#
loop_
_entity_poly.entity_id
_entity_poly.type
_entity_poly.pdbx_seq_one_letter_code
_entity_poly.pdbx_strand_id
1 'polypeptide(L)'
;SAVAYFFGDLLQRSLDVPVGLIHCSWSASKIETWMDKQTLQHFPEVQLPDINQAEFEWPAGTPTLLWNAMVNPWKGFPVKGVIWYQGESNSSLYKKLFPAMVAQWREFFNNPGMPLYYVQITPWQAEGKDKLDRAWFRQCQLELMYEVPNVGMVTTTDAGSEKFIHP
;
A
#
# COMPACT_ATOMS: atom_id res chain seq x y z
N SER A 1 -2.49 12.23 -8.05
CA SER A 1 -3.36 11.05 -8.23
C SER A 1 -4.81 11.49 -8.39
N ALA A 2 -5.46 11.06 -9.45
CA ALA A 2 -6.89 11.32 -9.67
C ALA A 2 -7.73 10.73 -8.52
N VAL A 3 -7.40 9.51 -8.08
CA VAL A 3 -8.10 8.86 -6.96
C VAL A 3 -8.05 9.70 -5.70
N ALA A 4 -6.86 10.21 -5.34
CA ALA A 4 -6.71 11.07 -4.18
C ALA A 4 -7.52 12.38 -4.31
N TYR A 5 -7.53 12.98 -5.49
CA TYR A 5 -8.29 14.20 -5.75
C TYR A 5 -9.79 13.99 -5.56
N PHE A 6 -10.37 12.99 -6.22
CA PHE A 6 -11.82 12.73 -6.10
C PHE A 6 -12.22 12.31 -4.68
N PHE A 7 -11.37 11.54 -4.01
CA PHE A 7 -11.60 11.19 -2.61
C PHE A 7 -11.59 12.42 -1.71
N GLY A 8 -10.59 13.29 -1.84
CA GLY A 8 -10.47 14.52 -1.06
C GLY A 8 -11.59 15.52 -1.33
N ASP A 9 -11.98 15.70 -2.58
CA ASP A 9 -13.09 16.56 -2.99
C ASP A 9 -14.43 16.07 -2.41
N LEU A 10 -14.67 14.75 -2.43
CA LEU A 10 -15.87 14.17 -1.81
C LEU A 10 -15.87 14.38 -0.28
N LEU A 11 -14.74 14.15 0.38
CA LEU A 11 -14.61 14.38 1.82
C LEU A 11 -14.84 15.83 2.18
N GLN A 12 -14.22 16.77 1.45
CA GLN A 12 -14.39 18.19 1.69
C GLN A 12 -15.85 18.59 1.60
N ARG A 13 -16.55 18.18 0.54
CA ARG A 13 -17.98 18.51 0.35
C ARG A 13 -18.88 17.86 1.40
N SER A 14 -18.55 16.64 1.82
CA SER A 14 -19.38 15.88 2.78
C SER A 14 -19.21 16.35 4.22
N LEU A 15 -18.01 16.81 4.57
CA LEU A 15 -17.67 17.19 5.94
C LEU A 15 -17.63 18.71 6.16
N ASP A 16 -17.66 19.49 5.07
CA ASP A 16 -17.54 20.94 5.06
C ASP A 16 -16.28 21.44 5.81
N VAL A 17 -15.15 20.74 5.61
CA VAL A 17 -13.86 21.10 6.21
C VAL A 17 -12.75 21.04 5.14
N PRO A 18 -11.68 21.85 5.28
CA PRO A 18 -10.52 21.73 4.41
C PRO A 18 -9.87 20.33 4.48
N VAL A 19 -9.57 19.73 3.35
CA VAL A 19 -8.90 18.43 3.23
C VAL A 19 -7.55 18.60 2.56
N GLY A 20 -6.47 18.34 3.30
CA GLY A 20 -5.11 18.28 2.77
C GLY A 20 -4.79 16.89 2.24
N LEU A 21 -4.13 16.81 1.08
CA LEU A 21 -3.71 15.56 0.47
C LEU A 21 -2.18 15.50 0.40
N ILE A 22 -1.60 14.42 0.93
CA ILE A 22 -0.18 14.10 0.79
C ILE A 22 -0.06 12.99 -0.24
N HIS A 23 0.69 13.23 -1.31
CA HIS A 23 0.87 12.27 -2.38
C HIS A 23 2.23 11.58 -2.29
N CYS A 24 2.23 10.32 -1.85
CA CYS A 24 3.38 9.42 -1.85
C CYS A 24 3.03 8.22 -2.73
N SER A 25 3.60 8.15 -3.92
CA SER A 25 3.38 7.02 -4.83
C SER A 25 4.58 6.76 -5.74
N TRP A 26 4.77 5.49 -6.07
CA TRP A 26 5.81 5.05 -7.00
C TRP A 26 5.32 3.80 -7.72
N SER A 27 5.42 3.81 -9.05
CA SER A 27 4.95 2.71 -9.88
C SER A 27 5.71 1.41 -9.64
N ALA A 28 5.03 0.27 -9.82
CA ALA A 28 5.57 -1.08 -9.66
C ALA A 28 6.26 -1.34 -8.30
N SER A 29 5.81 -0.66 -7.24
CA SER A 29 6.40 -0.82 -5.92
C SER A 29 5.89 -2.08 -5.21
N LYS A 30 6.77 -2.67 -4.38
CA LYS A 30 6.40 -3.70 -3.42
C LYS A 30 6.04 -3.07 -2.08
N ILE A 31 5.28 -3.78 -1.26
CA ILE A 31 4.89 -3.29 0.08
C ILE A 31 6.11 -3.06 0.98
N GLU A 32 7.13 -3.90 0.85
CA GLU A 32 8.36 -3.85 1.65
C GLU A 32 9.11 -2.51 1.54
N THR A 33 9.03 -1.86 0.38
CA THR A 33 9.69 -0.57 0.19
C THR A 33 9.04 0.57 0.99
N TRP A 34 7.76 0.38 1.41
CA TRP A 34 6.97 1.34 2.20
C TRP A 34 7.01 1.08 3.71
N MET A 35 7.87 0.16 4.16
CA MET A 35 7.99 -0.23 5.56
C MET A 35 9.38 0.14 6.10
N ASP A 36 9.47 0.41 7.40
CA ASP A 36 10.75 0.69 8.03
C ASP A 36 11.59 -0.57 8.28
N LYS A 37 12.87 -0.35 8.53
CA LYS A 37 13.82 -1.42 8.80
C LYS A 37 13.46 -2.19 10.08
N GLN A 38 13.00 -1.50 11.11
CA GLN A 38 12.70 -2.10 12.41
C GLN A 38 11.58 -3.11 12.30
N THR A 39 10.51 -2.77 11.58
CA THR A 39 9.39 -3.69 11.33
C THR A 39 9.83 -4.86 10.45
N LEU A 40 10.55 -4.59 9.36
CA LEU A 40 10.95 -5.63 8.41
C LEU A 40 11.95 -6.65 8.99
N GLN A 41 12.72 -6.30 10.00
CA GLN A 41 13.62 -7.24 10.69
C GLN A 41 12.90 -8.45 11.31
N HIS A 42 11.60 -8.36 11.54
CA HIS A 42 10.79 -9.47 12.05
C HIS A 42 10.36 -10.47 10.94
N PHE A 43 10.71 -10.19 9.69
CA PHE A 43 10.37 -11.03 8.53
C PHE A 43 11.65 -11.54 7.86
N PRO A 44 12.14 -12.73 8.25
CA PRO A 44 13.41 -13.27 7.74
C PRO A 44 13.39 -13.55 6.23
N GLU A 45 12.20 -13.62 5.63
CA GLU A 45 12.05 -13.75 4.18
C GLU A 45 12.39 -12.47 3.42
N VAL A 46 12.47 -11.31 4.11
CA VAL A 46 12.78 -10.02 3.50
C VAL A 46 14.28 -9.74 3.64
N GLN A 47 14.97 -9.66 2.51
CA GLN A 47 16.36 -9.24 2.48
C GLN A 47 16.47 -7.73 2.56
N LEU A 48 17.01 -7.23 3.66
CA LEU A 48 17.23 -5.79 3.83
C LEU A 48 18.44 -5.35 2.99
N PRO A 49 18.36 -4.19 2.32
CA PRO A 49 19.47 -3.69 1.53
C PRO A 49 20.62 -3.17 2.41
N ASP A 50 21.83 -3.18 1.86
CA ASP A 50 22.90 -2.33 2.37
C ASP A 50 22.62 -0.88 1.95
N ILE A 51 22.26 -0.04 2.90
CA ILE A 51 21.92 1.37 2.65
C ILE A 51 23.13 2.23 2.24
N ASN A 52 24.35 1.71 2.36
CA ASN A 52 25.57 2.43 1.97
C ASN A 52 25.92 2.26 0.49
N GLN A 53 25.18 1.40 -0.23
CA GLN A 53 25.42 1.31 -1.68
C GLN A 53 24.95 2.58 -2.40
N ALA A 54 25.71 2.98 -3.42
CA ALA A 54 25.49 4.24 -4.10
C ALA A 54 24.23 4.25 -4.99
N GLU A 55 23.85 3.09 -5.50
CA GLU A 55 22.72 2.95 -6.43
C GLU A 55 21.92 1.68 -6.15
N PHE A 56 20.62 1.74 -6.42
CA PHE A 56 19.70 0.62 -6.33
C PHE A 56 19.09 0.37 -7.70
N GLU A 57 19.26 -0.83 -8.22
CA GLU A 57 18.73 -1.20 -9.54
C GLU A 57 17.21 -1.06 -9.64
N TRP A 58 16.51 -1.40 -8.55
CA TRP A 58 15.05 -1.32 -8.48
C TRP A 58 14.56 -0.73 -7.17
N PRO A 59 14.57 0.61 -7.02
CA PRO A 59 14.14 1.27 -5.78
C PRO A 59 12.71 0.91 -5.35
N ALA A 60 11.81 0.72 -6.32
CA ALA A 60 10.42 0.35 -6.06
C ALA A 60 10.25 -1.06 -5.44
N GLY A 61 11.23 -1.94 -5.64
CA GLY A 61 11.23 -3.28 -5.04
C GLY A 61 12.17 -3.43 -3.86
N THR A 62 13.01 -2.43 -3.61
CA THR A 62 14.00 -2.48 -2.53
C THR A 62 13.37 -2.09 -1.19
N PRO A 63 13.46 -2.97 -0.17
CA PRO A 63 12.88 -2.70 1.14
C PRO A 63 13.33 -1.37 1.74
N THR A 64 12.45 -0.67 2.39
CA THR A 64 12.65 0.59 3.12
C THR A 64 12.90 1.86 2.31
N LEU A 65 13.22 1.78 1.03
CA LEU A 65 13.66 2.97 0.27
C LEU A 65 12.57 4.03 0.16
N LEU A 66 11.36 3.67 -0.26
CA LEU A 66 10.27 4.63 -0.40
C LEU A 66 9.73 5.08 0.96
N TRP A 67 9.81 4.21 1.97
CA TRP A 67 9.57 4.63 3.35
C TRP A 67 10.49 5.79 3.74
N ASN A 68 11.79 5.62 3.61
CA ASN A 68 12.77 6.63 4.00
C ASN A 68 12.65 7.93 3.19
N ALA A 69 12.38 7.81 1.88
CA ALA A 69 12.34 8.95 0.99
C ALA A 69 11.01 9.72 1.01
N MET A 70 9.88 9.02 1.19
CA MET A 70 8.57 9.61 0.92
C MET A 70 7.64 9.62 2.14
N VAL A 71 7.74 8.67 3.07
CA VAL A 71 6.84 8.58 4.23
C VAL A 71 7.51 9.15 5.48
N ASN A 72 8.74 8.74 5.76
CA ASN A 72 9.48 9.16 6.94
C ASN A 72 9.65 10.70 7.08
N PRO A 73 9.78 11.50 6.00
CA PRO A 73 9.82 12.96 6.11
C PRO A 73 8.56 13.58 6.75
N TRP A 74 7.46 12.88 6.81
CA TRP A 74 6.20 13.33 7.43
C TRP A 74 6.09 13.00 8.92
N LYS A 75 7.19 12.58 9.55
CA LYS A 75 7.21 12.26 10.98
C LYS A 75 6.71 13.46 11.81
N GLY A 76 5.73 13.17 12.68
CA GLY A 76 5.11 14.20 13.53
C GLY A 76 4.02 15.03 12.84
N PHE A 77 3.79 14.85 11.54
CA PHE A 77 2.66 15.48 10.86
C PHE A 77 1.35 14.73 11.18
N PRO A 78 0.26 15.43 11.55
CA PRO A 78 -0.99 14.78 11.89
C PRO A 78 -1.70 14.25 10.64
N VAL A 79 -1.64 12.93 10.44
CA VAL A 79 -2.34 12.25 9.36
C VAL A 79 -3.65 11.65 9.88
N LYS A 80 -4.77 11.93 9.20
CA LYS A 80 -6.10 11.45 9.60
C LYS A 80 -6.44 10.09 9.04
N GLY A 81 -5.88 9.71 7.91
CA GLY A 81 -6.13 8.42 7.27
C GLY A 81 -5.23 8.21 6.07
N VAL A 82 -5.25 7.01 5.54
CA VAL A 82 -4.48 6.61 4.36
C VAL A 82 -5.42 6.03 3.32
N ILE A 83 -5.21 6.39 2.06
CA ILE A 83 -5.74 5.67 0.90
C ILE A 83 -4.59 4.95 0.21
N TRP A 84 -4.75 3.64 -0.01
CA TRP A 84 -3.70 2.74 -0.46
C TRP A 84 -4.10 2.01 -1.73
N TYR A 85 -3.31 2.12 -2.77
CA TYR A 85 -3.52 1.37 -4.01
C TYR A 85 -2.21 0.75 -4.46
N GLN A 86 -2.05 -0.53 -4.15
CA GLN A 86 -0.80 -1.27 -4.40
C GLN A 86 -1.08 -2.78 -4.31
N GLY A 87 -0.26 -3.59 -4.96
CA GLY A 87 -0.31 -5.04 -4.78
C GLY A 87 0.22 -5.85 -5.96
N GLU A 88 0.21 -5.31 -7.16
CA GLU A 88 0.49 -6.03 -8.41
C GLU A 88 1.90 -6.62 -8.46
N SER A 89 2.86 -6.00 -7.78
CA SER A 89 4.27 -6.47 -7.72
C SER A 89 4.56 -7.36 -6.52
N ASN A 90 3.54 -7.73 -5.73
CA ASN A 90 3.71 -8.49 -4.49
C ASN A 90 3.48 -10.00 -4.66
N SER A 91 3.96 -10.74 -3.68
CA SER A 91 3.85 -12.20 -3.52
C SER A 91 2.95 -12.56 -2.33
N SER A 92 2.90 -13.85 -1.98
CA SER A 92 2.19 -14.40 -0.82
C SER A 92 2.60 -13.77 0.52
N LEU A 93 3.79 -13.19 0.62
CA LEU A 93 4.27 -12.51 1.83
C LEU A 93 3.42 -11.27 2.18
N TYR A 94 2.70 -10.71 1.21
CA TYR A 94 1.82 -9.56 1.42
C TYR A 94 0.82 -9.77 2.56
N LYS A 95 0.27 -10.97 2.71
CA LYS A 95 -0.68 -11.29 3.78
C LYS A 95 -0.09 -11.07 5.18
N LYS A 96 1.22 -11.31 5.34
CA LYS A 96 1.93 -11.05 6.59
C LYS A 96 2.36 -9.59 6.74
N LEU A 97 2.80 -8.97 5.65
CA LEU A 97 3.38 -7.63 5.67
C LEU A 97 2.33 -6.52 5.79
N PHE A 98 1.16 -6.68 5.17
CA PHE A 98 0.13 -5.64 5.19
C PHE A 98 -0.34 -5.29 6.62
N PRO A 99 -0.69 -6.23 7.49
CA PRO A 99 -1.04 -5.92 8.89
C PRO A 99 0.10 -5.23 9.64
N ALA A 100 1.34 -5.68 9.42
CA ALA A 100 2.51 -5.10 10.05
C ALA A 100 2.76 -3.65 9.56
N MET A 101 2.60 -3.39 8.26
CA MET A 101 2.68 -2.04 7.70
C MET A 101 1.61 -1.13 8.31
N VAL A 102 0.37 -1.58 8.40
CA VAL A 102 -0.72 -0.80 8.98
C VAL A 102 -0.43 -0.45 10.45
N ALA A 103 0.05 -1.41 11.23
CA ALA A 103 0.43 -1.18 12.64
C ALA A 103 1.58 -0.20 12.75
N GLN A 104 2.64 -0.38 11.96
CA GLN A 104 3.79 0.51 11.89
C GLN A 104 3.40 1.95 11.53
N TRP A 105 2.56 2.15 10.51
CA TRP A 105 2.13 3.49 10.09
C TRP A 105 1.27 4.17 11.16
N ARG A 106 0.39 3.42 11.85
CA ARG A 106 -0.39 3.93 12.98
C ARG A 106 0.48 4.40 14.14
N GLU A 107 1.51 3.64 14.47
CA GLU A 107 2.50 4.02 15.48
C GLU A 107 3.28 5.25 15.05
N PHE A 108 3.81 5.24 13.82
CA PHE A 108 4.60 6.34 13.26
C PHE A 108 3.87 7.68 13.25
N PHE A 109 2.59 7.70 12.88
CA PHE A 109 1.75 8.89 12.86
C PHE A 109 1.06 9.18 14.21
N ASN A 110 1.39 8.42 15.26
CA ASN A 110 0.77 8.52 16.58
C ASN A 110 -0.77 8.52 16.52
N ASN A 111 -1.34 7.67 15.69
CA ASN A 111 -2.77 7.53 15.48
C ASN A 111 -3.17 6.05 15.42
N PRO A 112 -3.33 5.38 16.59
CA PRO A 112 -3.58 3.94 16.66
C PRO A 112 -4.90 3.51 16.00
N GLY A 113 -5.84 4.43 15.88
CA GLY A 113 -7.11 4.20 15.19
C GLY A 113 -7.13 4.68 13.74
N MET A 114 -6.01 5.08 13.16
CA MET A 114 -5.96 5.64 11.81
C MET A 114 -6.61 4.70 10.78
N PRO A 115 -7.66 5.15 10.08
CA PRO A 115 -8.27 4.36 9.03
C PRO A 115 -7.33 4.23 7.82
N LEU A 116 -7.32 3.05 7.22
CA LEU A 116 -6.64 2.79 5.96
C LEU A 116 -7.65 2.18 4.99
N TYR A 117 -7.94 2.89 3.92
CA TYR A 117 -8.80 2.40 2.85
C TYR A 117 -7.96 2.00 1.64
N TYR A 118 -8.23 0.83 1.08
CA TYR A 118 -7.43 0.35 -0.04
C TYR A 118 -8.26 -0.16 -1.21
N VAL A 119 -7.65 -0.06 -2.38
CA VAL A 119 -8.20 -0.58 -3.62
C VAL A 119 -7.69 -2.00 -3.81
N GLN A 120 -8.61 -2.95 -4.03
CA GLN A 120 -8.24 -4.29 -4.47
C GLN A 120 -7.63 -4.21 -5.87
N ILE A 121 -6.55 -4.96 -6.12
CA ILE A 121 -5.94 -4.96 -7.44
C ILE A 121 -6.95 -5.33 -8.52
N THR A 122 -6.84 -4.67 -9.67
CA THR A 122 -7.75 -4.88 -10.78
C THR A 122 -7.64 -6.31 -11.32
N PRO A 123 -8.73 -6.91 -11.81
CA PRO A 123 -8.66 -8.16 -12.57
C PRO A 123 -7.82 -7.93 -13.83
N TRP A 124 -6.80 -8.73 -13.95
CA TRP A 124 -5.89 -8.71 -15.09
C TRP A 124 -5.46 -10.14 -15.40
N GLN A 125 -5.30 -10.46 -16.68
CA GLN A 125 -4.91 -11.78 -17.11
C GLN A 125 -3.53 -12.12 -16.52
N ALA A 126 -3.52 -13.02 -15.54
CA ALA A 126 -2.31 -13.38 -14.83
C ALA A 126 -1.38 -14.24 -15.69
N GLU A 127 -0.11 -13.97 -15.54
CA GLU A 127 0.94 -14.92 -15.89
C GLU A 127 1.16 -15.82 -14.65
N GLY A 128 1.14 -17.10 -14.83
CA GLY A 128 1.32 -18.08 -13.76
C GLY A 128 0.96 -19.46 -14.28
N LYS A 129 1.41 -20.52 -13.63
CA LYS A 129 1.18 -21.90 -14.10
C LYS A 129 -0.30 -22.25 -14.23
N ASP A 130 -1.09 -21.79 -13.29
CA ASP A 130 -2.54 -22.03 -13.21
C ASP A 130 -3.37 -20.78 -13.56
N LYS A 131 -2.73 -19.65 -13.83
CA LYS A 131 -3.36 -18.34 -14.11
C LYS A 131 -4.28 -17.85 -12.99
N LEU A 132 -4.09 -18.31 -11.75
CA LEU A 132 -4.91 -17.97 -10.59
C LEU A 132 -4.21 -17.01 -9.61
N ASP A 133 -2.94 -16.69 -9.81
CA ASP A 133 -2.13 -15.91 -8.87
C ASP A 133 -2.80 -14.58 -8.48
N ARG A 134 -3.39 -13.89 -9.45
CA ARG A 134 -4.07 -12.62 -9.21
C ARG A 134 -5.40 -12.80 -8.48
N ALA A 135 -6.11 -13.90 -8.73
CA ALA A 135 -7.32 -14.23 -8.00
C ALA A 135 -7.01 -14.54 -6.52
N TRP A 136 -5.95 -15.32 -6.27
CA TRP A 136 -5.44 -15.59 -4.92
C TRP A 136 -5.01 -14.32 -4.20
N PHE A 137 -4.33 -13.41 -4.90
CA PHE A 137 -3.92 -12.14 -4.30
C PHE A 137 -5.13 -11.26 -3.93
N ARG A 138 -6.13 -11.17 -4.82
CA ARG A 138 -7.38 -10.45 -4.50
C ARG A 138 -8.13 -11.08 -3.33
N GLN A 139 -8.14 -12.41 -3.23
CA GLN A 139 -8.70 -13.11 -2.08
C GLN A 139 -7.95 -12.74 -0.80
N CYS A 140 -6.62 -12.71 -0.83
CA CYS A 140 -5.79 -12.26 0.28
C CYS A 140 -6.16 -10.82 0.72
N GLN A 141 -6.31 -9.91 -0.23
CA GLN A 141 -6.73 -8.53 0.07
C GLN A 141 -8.12 -8.50 0.72
N LEU A 142 -9.06 -9.32 0.25
CA LEU A 142 -10.39 -9.42 0.85
C LEU A 142 -10.34 -9.94 2.30
N GLU A 143 -9.57 -10.96 2.56
CA GLU A 143 -9.40 -11.52 3.92
C GLU A 143 -8.82 -10.48 4.89
N LEU A 144 -7.82 -9.71 4.46
CA LEU A 144 -7.21 -8.65 5.26
C LEU A 144 -8.20 -7.56 5.69
N MET A 145 -9.26 -7.32 4.93
CA MET A 145 -10.32 -6.39 5.32
C MET A 145 -11.06 -6.84 6.59
N TYR A 146 -11.14 -8.15 6.82
CA TYR A 146 -11.79 -8.71 8.01
C TYR A 146 -10.81 -8.96 9.16
N GLU A 147 -9.54 -9.17 8.85
CA GLU A 147 -8.50 -9.49 9.84
C GLU A 147 -7.89 -8.23 10.50
N VAL A 148 -7.83 -7.11 9.78
CA VAL A 148 -7.19 -5.87 10.26
C VAL A 148 -8.26 -4.85 10.67
N PRO A 149 -8.27 -4.37 11.92
CA PRO A 149 -9.26 -3.40 12.35
C PRO A 149 -9.06 -2.03 11.67
N ASN A 150 -10.16 -1.29 11.50
CA ASN A 150 -10.19 0.04 10.90
C ASN A 150 -9.54 0.13 9.50
N VAL A 151 -9.72 -0.91 8.70
CA VAL A 151 -9.41 -0.88 7.27
C VAL A 151 -10.71 -1.08 6.47
N GLY A 152 -10.71 -0.62 5.23
CA GLY A 152 -11.80 -0.85 4.30
C GLY A 152 -11.26 -1.06 2.89
N MET A 153 -11.97 -1.81 2.08
CA MET A 153 -11.56 -2.14 0.73
C MET A 153 -12.65 -1.78 -0.27
N VAL A 154 -12.25 -1.29 -1.43
CA VAL A 154 -13.12 -1.21 -2.61
C VAL A 154 -12.59 -2.17 -3.69
N THR A 155 -13.49 -2.85 -4.36
CA THR A 155 -13.17 -3.69 -5.52
C THR A 155 -13.27 -2.87 -6.80
N THR A 156 -12.45 -3.24 -7.80
CA THR A 156 -12.47 -2.69 -9.16
C THR A 156 -12.80 -3.75 -10.19
N THR A 157 -13.41 -4.85 -9.76
CA THR A 157 -13.68 -6.01 -10.62
C THR A 157 -14.59 -5.69 -11.80
N ASP A 158 -15.50 -4.76 -11.61
CA ASP A 158 -16.44 -4.27 -12.63
C ASP A 158 -15.90 -3.09 -13.45
N ALA A 159 -14.83 -2.47 -13.02
CA ALA A 159 -14.23 -1.29 -13.65
C ALA A 159 -12.89 -1.57 -14.36
N GLY A 160 -12.32 -2.75 -14.15
CA GLY A 160 -11.04 -3.14 -14.73
C GLY A 160 -11.15 -3.74 -16.12
N SER A 161 -10.01 -3.86 -16.81
CA SER A 161 -9.89 -4.57 -18.06
C SER A 161 -9.03 -5.82 -17.89
N GLU A 162 -9.47 -6.95 -18.45
CA GLU A 162 -8.70 -8.19 -18.42
C GLU A 162 -7.36 -8.10 -19.17
N LYS A 163 -7.24 -7.19 -20.12
CA LYS A 163 -6.08 -7.06 -21.00
C LYS A 163 -5.13 -5.95 -20.61
N PHE A 164 -5.59 -4.94 -19.89
CA PHE A 164 -4.80 -3.77 -19.52
C PHE A 164 -4.96 -3.47 -18.03
N ILE A 165 -3.83 -3.38 -17.34
CA ILE A 165 -3.78 -3.05 -15.92
C ILE A 165 -3.89 -1.54 -15.66
N HIS A 166 -3.58 -0.75 -16.66
CA HIS A 166 -3.64 0.71 -16.62
C HIS A 166 -4.75 1.22 -17.53
N PRO A 167 -5.47 2.28 -17.11
CA PRO A 167 -6.47 2.94 -17.94
C PRO A 167 -5.87 3.66 -19.14
#